data_092871e2e8f733e87345af849056d334
#
_entry.id   092871e2e8f733e87345af849056d334
#
_cell.length_a   1.000
_cell.length_b   1.000
_cell.length_c   1.000
_cell.angle_alpha   90.00
_cell.angle_beta   90.00
_cell.angle_gamma   90.00
#
_symmetry.space_group_name_H-M   'P 1'
#
loop_
_entity.id
_entity.type
_entity.pdbx_description
1 polymer ?
#
loop_
_entity_poly.entity_id
_entity_poly.type
_entity_poly.pdbx_seq_one_letter_code
_entity_poly.pdbx_strand_id
1 'polypeptide(L)'
;LISSRYRDDFPILRDERWEKPLVYLDNACMTLKPKRVVDKLVEYYTQYPGCGGRSLHKITARVTEEFEGAREKVADFLNCPETEGIVFTKNTTESINLVSHSFPFEKGDIVLGTDHEHNSNLVPWLLAEKERGIDYRVLPSSEDHSFDIERFKEEVKGVRLVSMVHVSNLDGRRIPVRDITEIAHDNGAMVFFDCAQSVPHMRLDMTGLDIDLLAFSGHKACGPTGTGVLAGKVDLLRDMKPFIAGGDTVRETTYHSVDFLDPPKRFEAGLQNYAGMIAMGEGLRYLEGIGLEEIERHEKELNRYASNGLPDQVRIRGPEKPEDRGGILPFNITGLNSHDIAMMLDEFSNIEVRSGRHCVHSWFNSREEESTARASFYLYNNKEEVDAFIGTIERIIEDFL
;
A
#
# COMPACT_ATOMS: atom_id res chain seq x y z
N LEU A 1 -14.42 -8.64 18.81
CA LEU A 1 -13.48 -8.38 17.72
C LEU A 1 -13.78 -9.29 16.52
N ILE A 2 -13.50 -8.84 15.29
CA ILE A 2 -13.77 -9.62 14.07
C ILE A 2 -12.84 -10.82 13.93
N SER A 3 -11.66 -10.78 14.55
CA SER A 3 -10.67 -11.88 14.51
C SER A 3 -11.25 -13.25 14.87
N SER A 4 -12.18 -13.35 15.82
CA SER A 4 -12.82 -14.61 16.17
C SER A 4 -13.60 -15.29 15.05
N ARG A 5 -13.94 -14.54 13.99
CA ARG A 5 -14.66 -15.05 12.81
C ARG A 5 -13.74 -15.42 11.66
N TYR A 6 -12.63 -14.68 11.50
CA TYR A 6 -11.83 -14.71 10.26
C TYR A 6 -10.41 -15.24 10.44
N ARG A 7 -9.88 -15.33 11.70
CA ARG A 7 -8.53 -15.84 11.96
C ARG A 7 -8.29 -17.21 11.37
N ASP A 8 -9.29 -18.05 11.42
CA ASP A 8 -9.24 -19.43 10.93
C ASP A 8 -9.11 -19.56 9.41
N ASP A 9 -9.37 -18.50 8.67
CA ASP A 9 -9.18 -18.46 7.22
C ASP A 9 -7.70 -18.38 6.81
N PHE A 10 -6.78 -18.11 7.77
CA PHE A 10 -5.35 -17.93 7.55
C PHE A 10 -4.54 -19.16 7.98
N PRO A 11 -4.17 -20.07 7.07
CA PRO A 11 -3.58 -21.38 7.41
C PRO A 11 -2.32 -21.30 8.25
N ILE A 12 -1.47 -20.30 8.02
CA ILE A 12 -0.20 -20.13 8.76
C ILE A 12 -0.41 -19.89 10.26
N LEU A 13 -1.53 -19.30 10.67
CA LEU A 13 -1.85 -19.05 12.08
C LEU A 13 -2.31 -20.32 12.83
N ARG A 14 -2.55 -21.41 12.12
CA ARG A 14 -2.93 -22.73 12.63
C ARG A 14 -1.82 -23.77 12.46
N ASP A 15 -0.64 -23.35 12.00
CA ASP A 15 0.45 -24.28 11.72
C ASP A 15 1.05 -24.82 13.03
N GLU A 16 0.78 -26.09 13.31
CA GLU A 16 1.25 -26.78 14.51
C GLU A 16 2.77 -27.03 14.53
N ARG A 17 3.50 -26.67 13.47
CA ARG A 17 4.96 -26.75 13.43
C ARG A 17 5.62 -25.68 14.29
N TRP A 18 4.94 -24.60 14.65
CA TRP A 18 5.42 -23.60 15.56
C TRP A 18 5.46 -24.15 17.00
N GLU A 19 6.60 -24.10 17.68
CA GLU A 19 6.73 -24.48 19.11
C GLU A 19 5.89 -23.58 20.02
N LYS A 20 5.77 -22.30 19.64
CA LYS A 20 4.87 -21.28 20.24
C LYS A 20 3.90 -20.77 19.19
N PRO A 21 2.67 -20.42 19.56
CA PRO A 21 1.74 -19.81 18.60
C PRO A 21 2.37 -18.59 17.90
N LEU A 22 2.22 -18.51 16.58
CA LEU A 22 2.68 -17.35 15.81
C LEU A 22 1.83 -16.13 16.13
N VAL A 23 2.48 -15.03 16.54
CA VAL A 23 1.90 -13.69 16.70
C VAL A 23 2.46 -12.80 15.60
N TYR A 24 1.71 -12.64 14.51
CA TYR A 24 2.17 -11.90 13.34
C TYR A 24 1.73 -10.44 13.40
N LEU A 25 2.66 -9.54 13.69
CA LEU A 25 2.46 -8.08 13.82
C LEU A 25 3.28 -7.27 12.79
N ASP A 26 3.66 -7.85 11.63
CA ASP A 26 4.31 -7.12 10.52
C ASP A 26 3.39 -6.92 9.31
N ASN A 27 2.11 -6.63 9.58
CA ASN A 27 1.08 -6.48 8.55
C ASN A 27 1.30 -5.27 7.62
N ALA A 28 1.91 -4.20 8.10
CA ALA A 28 2.23 -3.04 7.28
C ALA A 28 3.32 -3.32 6.22
N CYS A 29 4.06 -4.42 6.35
CA CYS A 29 4.96 -4.95 5.31
C CYS A 29 4.19 -5.84 4.34
N MET A 30 3.52 -6.87 4.87
CA MET A 30 2.75 -7.85 4.10
C MET A 30 1.63 -8.44 4.98
N THR A 31 0.40 -8.46 4.51
CA THR A 31 -0.66 -9.21 5.21
C THR A 31 -0.55 -10.71 4.94
N LEU A 32 -1.02 -11.55 5.85
CA LEU A 32 -1.19 -12.97 5.60
C LEU A 32 -2.25 -13.23 4.52
N LYS A 33 -2.26 -14.43 3.95
CA LYS A 33 -3.15 -14.80 2.84
C LYS A 33 -4.23 -15.74 3.33
N PRO A 34 -5.53 -15.40 3.15
CA PRO A 34 -6.60 -16.33 3.46
C PRO A 34 -6.58 -17.50 2.47
N LYS A 35 -6.99 -18.67 2.94
CA LYS A 35 -6.97 -19.92 2.16
C LYS A 35 -7.64 -19.77 0.79
N ARG A 36 -8.76 -19.05 0.70
CA ARG A 36 -9.48 -18.85 -0.56
C ARG A 36 -8.65 -18.14 -1.65
N VAL A 37 -7.75 -17.22 -1.25
CA VAL A 37 -6.82 -16.55 -2.18
C VAL A 37 -5.75 -17.51 -2.67
N VAL A 38 -5.21 -18.36 -1.78
CA VAL A 38 -4.26 -19.41 -2.14
C VAL A 38 -4.91 -20.43 -3.05
N ASP A 39 -6.13 -20.86 -2.74
CA ASP A 39 -6.90 -21.81 -3.56
C ASP A 39 -7.16 -21.24 -4.96
N LYS A 40 -7.39 -19.94 -5.11
CA LYS A 40 -7.60 -19.30 -6.43
C LYS A 40 -6.33 -19.32 -7.29
N LEU A 41 -5.14 -19.20 -6.69
CA LEU A 41 -3.86 -19.40 -7.38
C LEU A 41 -3.72 -20.85 -7.87
N VAL A 42 -4.02 -21.81 -7.00
CA VAL A 42 -3.96 -23.24 -7.34
C VAL A 42 -4.98 -23.58 -8.44
N GLU A 43 -6.19 -23.05 -8.34
CA GLU A 43 -7.25 -23.22 -9.34
C GLU A 43 -6.78 -22.79 -10.74
N TYR A 44 -6.17 -21.60 -10.86
CA TYR A 44 -5.65 -21.13 -12.15
C TYR A 44 -4.65 -22.13 -12.75
N TYR A 45 -3.62 -22.51 -12.00
CA TYR A 45 -2.56 -23.38 -12.52
C TYR A 45 -3.01 -24.82 -12.77
N THR A 46 -4.05 -25.30 -12.11
CA THR A 46 -4.51 -26.69 -12.25
C THR A 46 -5.69 -26.86 -13.21
N GLN A 47 -6.50 -25.81 -13.44
CA GLN A 47 -7.73 -25.97 -14.20
C GLN A 47 -7.75 -25.19 -15.53
N TYR A 48 -7.13 -23.99 -15.58
CA TYR A 48 -7.13 -23.13 -16.78
C TYR A 48 -5.82 -22.35 -16.99
N PRO A 49 -4.65 -23.00 -16.98
CA PRO A 49 -3.37 -22.33 -17.16
C PRO A 49 -3.17 -21.90 -18.61
N GLY A 50 -3.61 -20.73 -18.99
CA GLY A 50 -3.55 -20.22 -20.36
C GLY A 50 -3.26 -18.73 -20.45
N CYS A 51 -3.07 -18.24 -21.69
CA CYS A 51 -2.96 -16.81 -21.97
C CYS A 51 -4.36 -16.20 -22.12
N GLY A 52 -4.62 -15.03 -21.53
CA GLY A 52 -5.83 -14.26 -21.81
C GLY A 52 -5.76 -13.55 -23.16
N GLY A 53 -6.90 -13.35 -23.83
CA GLY A 53 -7.07 -12.46 -24.97
C GLY A 53 -6.44 -12.87 -26.32
N ARG A 54 -5.59 -13.89 -26.38
CA ARG A 54 -4.79 -14.21 -27.57
C ARG A 54 -5.30 -15.38 -28.42
N SER A 55 -6.15 -16.22 -27.89
CA SER A 55 -6.63 -17.44 -28.55
C SER A 55 -8.14 -17.58 -28.36
N LEU A 56 -8.77 -18.41 -29.19
CA LEU A 56 -10.22 -18.60 -29.18
C LEU A 56 -10.69 -19.87 -28.45
N HIS A 57 -9.77 -20.61 -27.82
CA HIS A 57 -10.14 -21.83 -27.11
C HIS A 57 -10.68 -21.56 -25.70
N LYS A 58 -11.40 -22.52 -25.13
CA LYS A 58 -12.14 -22.41 -23.88
C LYS A 58 -11.27 -21.97 -22.68
N ILE A 59 -10.01 -22.43 -22.61
CA ILE A 59 -9.10 -22.06 -21.52
C ILE A 59 -8.80 -20.55 -21.57
N THR A 60 -8.44 -20.01 -22.75
CA THR A 60 -8.21 -18.57 -22.93
C THR A 60 -9.44 -17.73 -22.61
N ALA A 61 -10.63 -18.19 -23.04
CA ALA A 61 -11.88 -17.47 -22.73
C ALA A 61 -12.08 -17.34 -21.21
N ARG A 62 -11.89 -18.44 -20.47
CA ARG A 62 -11.98 -18.45 -19.00
C ARG A 62 -10.92 -17.55 -18.36
N VAL A 63 -9.66 -17.61 -18.80
CA VAL A 63 -8.61 -16.72 -18.28
C VAL A 63 -8.97 -15.26 -18.48
N THR A 64 -9.46 -14.91 -19.69
CA THR A 64 -9.87 -13.54 -20.00
C THR A 64 -11.02 -13.08 -19.10
N GLU A 65 -12.05 -13.90 -18.95
CA GLU A 65 -13.21 -13.61 -18.08
C GLU A 65 -12.79 -13.39 -16.63
N GLU A 66 -11.98 -14.29 -16.05
CA GLU A 66 -11.51 -14.19 -14.66
C GLU A 66 -10.57 -12.99 -14.44
N PHE A 67 -9.73 -12.69 -15.43
CA PHE A 67 -8.77 -11.57 -15.34
C PHE A 67 -9.48 -10.22 -15.45
N GLU A 68 -10.40 -10.06 -16.40
CA GLU A 68 -11.19 -8.83 -16.51
C GLU A 68 -12.19 -8.73 -15.35
N GLY A 69 -12.76 -9.82 -14.85
CA GLY A 69 -13.56 -9.84 -13.63
C GLY A 69 -12.77 -9.43 -12.37
N ALA A 70 -11.46 -9.67 -12.33
CA ALA A 70 -10.60 -9.12 -11.28
C ALA A 70 -10.40 -7.61 -11.45
N ARG A 71 -10.31 -7.09 -12.68
CA ARG A 71 -10.22 -5.65 -13.00
C ARG A 71 -11.50 -4.92 -12.59
N GLU A 72 -12.65 -5.47 -12.97
CA GLU A 72 -13.97 -4.97 -12.55
C GLU A 72 -14.06 -4.90 -11.02
N LYS A 73 -13.60 -5.96 -10.34
CA LYS A 73 -13.60 -5.99 -8.87
C LYS A 73 -12.73 -4.90 -8.26
N VAL A 74 -11.58 -4.59 -8.85
CA VAL A 74 -10.74 -3.47 -8.39
C VAL A 74 -11.46 -2.14 -8.60
N ALA A 75 -12.08 -1.94 -9.77
CA ALA A 75 -12.84 -0.72 -10.07
C ALA A 75 -13.98 -0.51 -9.07
N ASP A 76 -14.78 -1.54 -8.80
CA ASP A 76 -15.87 -1.51 -7.81
C ASP A 76 -15.35 -1.20 -6.41
N PHE A 77 -14.26 -1.85 -6.00
CA PHE A 77 -13.68 -1.71 -4.67
C PHE A 77 -13.20 -0.28 -4.38
N LEU A 78 -12.70 0.41 -5.42
CA LEU A 78 -12.22 1.78 -5.36
C LEU A 78 -13.30 2.82 -5.70
N ASN A 79 -14.50 2.40 -6.12
CA ASN A 79 -15.49 3.25 -6.77
C ASN A 79 -14.88 4.05 -7.94
N CYS A 80 -14.09 3.36 -8.79
CA CYS A 80 -13.54 3.91 -10.03
C CYS A 80 -14.60 3.78 -11.13
N PRO A 81 -14.92 4.87 -11.86
CA PRO A 81 -16.10 4.87 -12.76
C PRO A 81 -15.90 4.02 -14.02
N GLU A 82 -14.66 3.80 -14.43
CA GLU A 82 -14.30 3.10 -15.66
C GLU A 82 -13.24 2.03 -15.39
N THR A 83 -13.49 0.80 -15.85
CA THR A 83 -12.54 -0.32 -15.71
C THR A 83 -11.25 -0.08 -16.50
N GLU A 84 -11.31 0.70 -17.57
CA GLU A 84 -10.17 1.15 -18.37
C GLU A 84 -9.20 2.03 -17.58
N GLY A 85 -9.67 2.61 -16.47
CA GLY A 85 -8.85 3.34 -15.50
C GLY A 85 -8.00 2.44 -14.60
N ILE A 86 -8.17 1.12 -14.64
CA ILE A 86 -7.44 0.17 -13.80
C ILE A 86 -6.30 -0.48 -14.60
N VAL A 87 -5.06 -0.16 -14.22
CA VAL A 87 -3.84 -0.74 -14.80
C VAL A 87 -3.23 -1.70 -13.79
N PHE A 88 -3.01 -2.95 -14.18
CA PHE A 88 -2.31 -3.92 -13.35
C PHE A 88 -0.80 -3.74 -13.41
N THR A 89 -0.17 -3.75 -12.24
CA THR A 89 1.27 -3.60 -12.04
C THR A 89 1.78 -4.65 -11.05
N LYS A 90 3.08 -4.70 -10.79
CA LYS A 90 3.62 -5.65 -9.80
C LYS A 90 3.44 -5.20 -8.36
N ASN A 91 3.35 -3.90 -8.12
CA ASN A 91 3.19 -3.28 -6.80
C ASN A 91 3.07 -1.76 -6.94
N THR A 92 2.80 -1.06 -5.84
CA THR A 92 2.76 0.41 -5.78
C THR A 92 4.04 1.06 -6.31
N THR A 93 5.21 0.48 -6.05
CA THR A 93 6.49 1.00 -6.56
C THR A 93 6.52 1.07 -8.07
N GLU A 94 6.09 0.00 -8.78
CA GLU A 94 6.00 0.00 -10.24
C GLU A 94 4.98 1.02 -10.73
N SER A 95 3.82 1.13 -10.07
CA SER A 95 2.80 2.14 -10.40
C SER A 95 3.35 3.57 -10.32
N ILE A 96 4.09 3.89 -9.26
CA ILE A 96 4.69 5.22 -9.09
C ILE A 96 5.78 5.47 -10.15
N ASN A 97 6.62 4.47 -10.44
CA ASN A 97 7.59 4.57 -11.52
C ASN A 97 6.92 4.76 -12.88
N LEU A 98 5.82 4.04 -13.15
CA LEU A 98 5.04 4.23 -14.37
C LEU A 98 4.58 5.69 -14.48
N VAL A 99 3.99 6.27 -13.43
CA VAL A 99 3.56 7.67 -13.44
C VAL A 99 4.76 8.61 -13.62
N SER A 100 5.84 8.44 -12.89
CA SER A 100 7.00 9.34 -12.95
C SER A 100 7.67 9.36 -14.33
N HIS A 101 7.64 8.25 -15.08
CA HIS A 101 8.19 8.14 -16.42
C HIS A 101 7.22 8.58 -17.52
N SER A 102 5.94 8.30 -17.34
CA SER A 102 4.93 8.38 -18.40
C SER A 102 4.09 9.65 -18.36
N PHE A 103 3.93 10.27 -17.18
CA PHE A 103 3.18 11.51 -17.04
C PHE A 103 3.75 12.61 -17.93
N PRO A 104 2.91 13.43 -18.61
CA PRO A 104 3.34 14.42 -19.59
C PRO A 104 3.92 15.67 -18.92
N PHE A 105 5.03 15.49 -18.17
CA PHE A 105 5.78 16.61 -17.59
C PHE A 105 6.55 17.40 -18.62
N GLU A 106 6.56 18.71 -18.42
CA GLU A 106 7.50 19.64 -19.06
C GLU A 106 8.67 19.95 -18.11
N LYS A 107 9.77 20.46 -18.69
CA LYS A 107 10.92 20.88 -17.88
C LYS A 107 10.55 22.05 -16.99
N GLY A 108 10.79 21.90 -15.68
CA GLY A 108 10.47 22.88 -14.67
C GLY A 108 9.09 22.67 -14.01
N ASP A 109 8.31 21.67 -14.45
CA ASP A 109 7.09 21.28 -13.74
C ASP A 109 7.41 20.85 -12.30
N ILE A 110 6.56 21.24 -11.37
CA ILE A 110 6.75 20.97 -9.94
C ILE A 110 5.95 19.74 -9.54
N VAL A 111 6.62 18.81 -8.84
CA VAL A 111 5.98 17.69 -8.14
C VAL A 111 6.15 17.93 -6.64
N LEU A 112 5.03 17.92 -5.90
CA LEU A 112 4.99 18.16 -4.45
C LEU A 112 4.66 16.88 -3.70
N GLY A 113 5.59 16.39 -2.86
CA GLY A 113 5.41 15.30 -1.92
C GLY A 113 5.47 15.77 -0.47
N THR A 114 5.42 14.81 0.48
CA THR A 114 5.59 15.09 1.90
C THR A 114 6.93 14.58 2.43
N ASP A 115 7.28 14.94 3.67
CA ASP A 115 8.46 14.39 4.34
C ASP A 115 8.25 12.95 4.88
N HIS A 116 7.03 12.42 4.84
CA HIS A 116 6.67 11.06 5.27
C HIS A 116 6.61 10.03 4.12
N GLU A 117 7.09 10.38 2.93
CA GLU A 117 6.99 9.50 1.77
C GLU A 117 7.83 8.23 1.95
N HIS A 118 7.19 7.08 1.67
CA HIS A 118 7.92 5.84 1.45
C HIS A 118 8.93 6.02 0.30
N ASN A 119 10.09 5.38 0.36
CA ASN A 119 11.10 5.47 -0.70
C ASN A 119 10.53 5.20 -2.11
N SER A 120 9.46 4.40 -2.21
CA SER A 120 8.77 4.15 -3.48
C SER A 120 8.11 5.39 -4.06
N ASN A 121 7.70 6.35 -3.22
CA ASN A 121 7.09 7.62 -3.64
C ASN A 121 8.04 8.83 -3.48
N LEU A 122 9.29 8.59 -3.18
CA LEU A 122 10.35 9.61 -3.15
C LEU A 122 11.36 9.41 -4.28
N VAL A 123 11.95 8.21 -4.36
CA VAL A 123 13.08 7.94 -5.26
C VAL A 123 12.74 8.14 -6.74
N PRO A 124 11.58 7.72 -7.26
CA PRO A 124 11.22 7.97 -8.66
C PRO A 124 11.18 9.46 -9.02
N TRP A 125 10.73 10.31 -8.09
CA TRP A 125 10.68 11.76 -8.31
C TRP A 125 12.06 12.39 -8.30
N LEU A 126 12.97 11.97 -7.41
CA LEU A 126 14.37 12.39 -7.41
C LEU A 126 15.12 11.97 -8.69
N LEU A 127 14.75 10.84 -9.29
CA LEU A 127 15.26 10.41 -10.59
C LEU A 127 14.66 11.26 -11.72
N ALA A 128 13.35 11.48 -11.71
CA ALA A 128 12.68 12.32 -12.70
C ALA A 128 13.20 13.78 -12.68
N GLU A 129 13.54 14.31 -11.50
CA GLU A 129 14.21 15.62 -11.38
C GLU A 129 15.51 15.65 -12.18
N LYS A 130 16.37 14.63 -12.04
CA LYS A 130 17.65 14.54 -12.75
C LYS A 130 17.50 14.26 -14.25
N GLU A 131 16.57 13.39 -14.62
CA GLU A 131 16.44 12.87 -15.98
C GLU A 131 15.51 13.70 -16.85
N ARG A 132 14.46 14.28 -16.26
CA ARG A 132 13.42 15.01 -16.97
C ARG A 132 13.39 16.50 -16.67
N GLY A 133 14.14 16.94 -15.63
CA GLY A 133 14.26 18.35 -15.25
C GLY A 133 12.99 18.90 -14.59
N ILE A 134 12.20 18.08 -13.95
CA ILE A 134 11.15 18.53 -13.03
C ILE A 134 11.78 19.11 -11.75
N ASP A 135 10.99 19.79 -10.92
CA ASP A 135 11.38 20.30 -9.60
C ASP A 135 10.60 19.51 -8.53
N TYR A 136 11.30 18.63 -7.78
CA TYR A 136 10.65 17.88 -6.69
C TYR A 136 10.76 18.63 -5.38
N ARG A 137 9.61 18.94 -4.78
CA ARG A 137 9.51 19.66 -3.52
C ARG A 137 8.92 18.80 -2.41
N VAL A 138 9.38 19.02 -1.20
CA VAL A 138 8.93 18.31 -0.01
C VAL A 138 8.19 19.28 0.93
N LEU A 139 6.92 19.02 1.18
CA LEU A 139 6.13 19.67 2.21
C LEU A 139 6.49 19.05 3.57
N PRO A 140 7.12 19.78 4.49
CA PRO A 140 7.39 19.25 5.81
C PRO A 140 6.12 19.19 6.65
N SER A 141 6.00 18.16 7.48
CA SER A 141 4.98 18.07 8.52
C SER A 141 5.20 19.11 9.62
N SER A 142 4.13 19.40 10.38
CA SER A 142 4.21 20.23 11.59
C SER A 142 5.04 19.55 12.68
N GLU A 143 5.35 20.26 13.79
CA GLU A 143 6.13 19.73 14.91
C GLU A 143 5.49 18.48 15.55
N ASP A 144 4.17 18.43 15.59
CA ASP A 144 3.40 17.27 16.06
C ASP A 144 3.24 16.18 14.98
N HIS A 145 3.98 16.28 13.88
CA HIS A 145 3.92 15.42 12.70
C HIS A 145 2.58 15.46 11.93
N SER A 146 1.67 16.42 12.21
CA SER A 146 0.43 16.59 11.44
C SER A 146 0.68 17.18 10.07
N PHE A 147 -0.24 16.94 9.14
CA PHE A 147 -0.23 17.58 7.83
C PHE A 147 -0.59 19.06 7.98
N ASP A 148 0.30 19.94 7.52
CA ASP A 148 0.09 21.38 7.57
C ASP A 148 -0.69 21.86 6.36
N ILE A 149 -2.01 21.97 6.50
CA ILE A 149 -2.90 22.35 5.41
C ILE A 149 -2.72 23.83 4.99
N GLU A 150 -2.37 24.71 5.93
CA GLU A 150 -2.18 26.12 5.60
C GLU A 150 -0.88 26.31 4.80
N ARG A 151 0.17 25.62 5.16
CA ARG A 151 1.40 25.59 4.38
C ARG A 151 1.17 24.95 3.01
N PHE A 152 0.39 23.87 2.93
CA PHE A 152 0.04 23.24 1.66
C PHE A 152 -0.64 24.21 0.70
N LYS A 153 -1.58 25.05 1.15
CA LYS A 153 -2.23 26.09 0.34
C LYS A 153 -1.25 27.06 -0.31
N GLU A 154 -0.12 27.32 0.33
CA GLU A 154 0.92 28.20 -0.22
C GLU A 154 1.84 27.45 -1.20
N GLU A 155 2.28 26.24 -0.82
CA GLU A 155 3.25 25.46 -1.59
C GLU A 155 2.66 24.81 -2.85
N VAL A 156 1.35 24.60 -2.93
CA VAL A 156 0.67 24.00 -4.09
C VAL A 156 0.59 24.94 -5.29
N LYS A 157 0.83 26.24 -5.11
CA LYS A 157 0.75 27.21 -6.19
C LYS A 157 1.79 26.93 -7.30
N GLY A 158 1.30 26.68 -8.51
CA GLY A 158 2.13 26.33 -9.66
C GLY A 158 2.63 24.88 -9.68
N VAL A 159 2.17 24.04 -8.75
CA VAL A 159 2.43 22.60 -8.76
C VAL A 159 1.70 21.94 -9.93
N ARG A 160 2.37 21.02 -10.61
CA ARG A 160 1.78 20.21 -11.70
C ARG A 160 1.17 18.93 -11.19
N LEU A 161 1.81 18.30 -10.21
CA LEU A 161 1.35 17.04 -9.60
C LEU A 161 1.64 17.04 -8.10
N VAL A 162 0.63 16.79 -7.29
CA VAL A 162 0.75 16.46 -5.87
C VAL A 162 0.87 14.95 -5.76
N SER A 163 2.02 14.43 -5.29
CA SER A 163 2.26 13.00 -5.12
C SER A 163 2.54 12.69 -3.65
N MET A 164 1.55 12.17 -2.93
CA MET A 164 1.61 12.03 -1.46
C MET A 164 1.12 10.67 -0.99
N VAL A 165 1.72 10.16 0.10
CA VAL A 165 1.22 8.99 0.82
C VAL A 165 -0.07 9.34 1.54
N HIS A 166 -1.13 8.53 1.36
CA HIS A 166 -2.41 8.74 2.04
C HIS A 166 -2.34 8.37 3.52
N VAL A 167 -1.78 7.19 3.83
CA VAL A 167 -1.53 6.74 5.20
C VAL A 167 -0.07 6.33 5.31
N SER A 168 0.66 6.96 6.22
CA SER A 168 2.08 6.70 6.43
C SER A 168 2.31 5.29 6.99
N ASN A 169 3.20 4.54 6.35
CA ASN A 169 3.65 3.24 6.86
C ASN A 169 4.64 3.38 8.03
N LEU A 170 5.12 4.59 8.31
CA LEU A 170 6.01 4.89 9.42
C LEU A 170 5.22 4.91 10.74
N ASP A 171 4.16 5.72 10.80
CA ASP A 171 3.46 6.08 12.03
C ASP A 171 1.93 6.00 11.94
N GLY A 172 1.40 5.53 10.81
CA GLY A 172 -0.03 5.39 10.59
C GLY A 172 -0.80 6.69 10.36
N ARG A 173 -0.12 7.84 10.37
CA ARG A 173 -0.76 9.13 10.16
C ARG A 173 -1.45 9.19 8.79
N ARG A 174 -2.66 9.71 8.81
CA ARG A 174 -3.50 9.93 7.63
C ARG A 174 -3.50 11.41 7.25
N ILE A 175 -3.31 11.72 5.98
CA ILE A 175 -3.47 13.07 5.43
C ILE A 175 -4.91 13.33 4.98
N PRO A 176 -5.37 14.60 4.96
CA PRO A 176 -6.75 14.97 4.59
C PRO A 176 -6.92 14.98 3.06
N VAL A 177 -7.06 13.80 2.44
CA VAL A 177 -7.08 13.61 0.97
C VAL A 177 -8.12 14.48 0.29
N ARG A 178 -9.35 14.62 0.87
CA ARG A 178 -10.41 15.47 0.29
C ARG A 178 -9.96 16.92 0.17
N ASP A 179 -9.48 17.50 1.27
CA ASP A 179 -9.07 18.90 1.29
C ASP A 179 -7.86 19.13 0.36
N ILE A 180 -6.91 18.17 0.36
CA ILE A 180 -5.74 18.22 -0.53
C ILE A 180 -6.18 18.21 -1.99
N THR A 181 -7.09 17.31 -2.37
CA THR A 181 -7.57 17.19 -3.75
C THR A 181 -8.30 18.48 -4.20
N GLU A 182 -9.23 18.98 -3.37
CA GLU A 182 -9.97 20.22 -3.68
C GLU A 182 -9.00 21.42 -3.84
N ILE A 183 -8.07 21.61 -2.91
CA ILE A 183 -7.09 22.70 -2.98
C ILE A 183 -6.14 22.53 -4.18
N ALA A 184 -5.68 21.31 -4.47
CA ALA A 184 -4.82 21.04 -5.61
C ALA A 184 -5.51 21.39 -6.94
N HIS A 185 -6.74 20.92 -7.12
CA HIS A 185 -7.55 21.19 -8.32
C HIS A 185 -7.86 22.68 -8.49
N ASP A 186 -8.19 23.40 -7.41
CA ASP A 186 -8.38 24.85 -7.43
C ASP A 186 -7.12 25.62 -7.89
N ASN A 187 -5.94 25.02 -7.74
CA ASN A 187 -4.66 25.57 -8.22
C ASN A 187 -4.18 24.96 -9.54
N GLY A 188 -4.99 24.10 -10.19
CA GLY A 188 -4.67 23.47 -11.47
C GLY A 188 -3.69 22.30 -11.38
N ALA A 189 -3.40 21.81 -10.18
CA ALA A 189 -2.55 20.64 -9.94
C ALA A 189 -3.40 19.35 -9.98
N MET A 190 -2.83 18.26 -10.50
CA MET A 190 -3.39 16.91 -10.37
C MET A 190 -2.92 16.26 -9.08
N VAL A 191 -3.64 15.22 -8.63
CA VAL A 191 -3.29 14.46 -7.42
C VAL A 191 -2.98 13.00 -7.74
N PHE A 192 -1.94 12.47 -7.11
CA PHE A 192 -1.57 11.06 -7.12
C PHE A 192 -1.30 10.59 -5.69
N PHE A 193 -2.08 9.63 -5.20
CA PHE A 193 -1.90 9.12 -3.84
C PHE A 193 -1.30 7.70 -3.81
N ASP A 194 -0.24 7.53 -3.00
CA ASP A 194 0.22 6.22 -2.56
C ASP A 194 -0.74 5.70 -1.49
N CYS A 195 -1.61 4.78 -1.89
CA CYS A 195 -2.65 4.19 -1.07
C CYS A 195 -2.28 2.78 -0.56
N ALA A 196 -0.99 2.44 -0.51
CA ALA A 196 -0.51 1.13 -0.10
C ALA A 196 -0.93 0.75 1.34
N GLN A 197 -1.09 1.74 2.24
CA GLN A 197 -1.52 1.55 3.62
C GLN A 197 -2.96 2.02 3.88
N SER A 198 -3.70 2.44 2.87
CA SER A 198 -5.09 2.84 3.05
C SER A 198 -6.06 1.84 2.42
N VAL A 199 -5.84 1.44 1.17
CA VAL A 199 -6.72 0.49 0.45
C VAL A 199 -6.96 -0.81 1.21
N PRO A 200 -5.98 -1.44 1.90
CA PRO A 200 -6.22 -2.66 2.66
C PRO A 200 -7.03 -2.48 3.95
N HIS A 201 -7.11 -1.26 4.48
CA HIS A 201 -7.50 -0.98 5.85
C HIS A 201 -8.77 -0.14 5.99
N MET A 202 -9.11 0.66 4.95
CA MET A 202 -10.26 1.56 4.98
C MET A 202 -10.90 1.71 3.61
N ARG A 203 -12.16 2.13 3.60
CA ARG A 203 -12.85 2.42 2.36
C ARG A 203 -12.25 3.67 1.71
N LEU A 204 -11.95 3.54 0.42
CA LEU A 204 -11.51 4.64 -0.43
C LEU A 204 -12.48 4.80 -1.59
N ASP A 205 -13.01 5.99 -1.75
CA ASP A 205 -13.94 6.36 -2.82
C ASP A 205 -13.23 7.31 -3.79
N MET A 206 -12.66 6.74 -4.86
CA MET A 206 -11.88 7.50 -5.84
C MET A 206 -12.74 8.57 -6.53
N THR A 207 -13.97 8.24 -6.90
CA THR A 207 -14.91 9.18 -7.53
C THR A 207 -15.38 10.25 -6.56
N GLY A 208 -15.79 9.88 -5.36
CA GLY A 208 -16.31 10.82 -4.36
C GLY A 208 -15.25 11.75 -3.77
N LEU A 209 -13.95 11.41 -3.92
CA LEU A 209 -12.81 12.22 -3.55
C LEU A 209 -12.16 12.93 -4.75
N ASP A 210 -12.67 12.72 -5.96
CA ASP A 210 -12.18 13.26 -7.24
C ASP A 210 -10.67 13.01 -7.47
N ILE A 211 -10.16 11.86 -7.04
CA ILE A 211 -8.74 11.49 -7.15
C ILE A 211 -8.39 11.25 -8.62
N ASP A 212 -7.29 11.85 -9.10
CA ASP A 212 -6.84 11.67 -10.49
C ASP A 212 -6.08 10.34 -10.68
N LEU A 213 -5.17 10.02 -9.75
CA LEU A 213 -4.38 8.79 -9.74
C LEU A 213 -4.24 8.26 -8.31
N LEU A 214 -4.26 6.95 -8.16
CA LEU A 214 -3.86 6.27 -6.93
C LEU A 214 -3.17 4.94 -7.23
N ALA A 215 -2.35 4.47 -6.30
CA ALA A 215 -1.67 3.18 -6.41
C ALA A 215 -1.73 2.38 -5.12
N PHE A 216 -1.85 1.05 -5.23
CA PHE A 216 -1.73 0.14 -4.08
C PHE A 216 -1.11 -1.19 -4.46
N SER A 217 -0.73 -1.98 -3.46
CA SER A 217 -0.12 -3.31 -3.62
C SER A 217 -1.02 -4.41 -3.09
N GLY A 218 -1.24 -5.44 -3.91
CA GLY A 218 -2.10 -6.57 -3.54
C GLY A 218 -1.59 -7.36 -2.33
N HIS A 219 -0.26 -7.46 -2.15
CA HIS A 219 0.33 -8.19 -1.01
C HIS A 219 0.01 -7.59 0.36
N LYS A 220 -0.50 -6.35 0.43
CA LYS A 220 -1.01 -5.70 1.64
C LYS A 220 -2.53 -5.85 1.79
N ALA A 221 -3.24 -6.15 0.71
CA ALA A 221 -4.69 -6.35 0.66
C ALA A 221 -5.09 -7.83 0.56
N CYS A 222 -4.48 -8.69 1.36
CA CYS A 222 -4.66 -10.16 1.36
C CYS A 222 -4.35 -10.85 0.03
N GLY A 223 -3.93 -10.11 -1.01
CA GLY A 223 -3.58 -10.62 -2.33
C GLY A 223 -2.14 -11.16 -2.41
N PRO A 224 -1.77 -11.84 -3.50
CA PRO A 224 -0.42 -12.37 -3.71
C PRO A 224 0.65 -11.29 -3.85
N THR A 225 1.92 -11.67 -3.67
CA THR A 225 3.08 -10.86 -4.07
C THR A 225 3.14 -10.70 -5.59
N GLY A 226 3.78 -9.66 -6.08
CA GLY A 226 3.87 -9.40 -7.53
C GLY A 226 2.54 -8.98 -8.15
N THR A 227 1.66 -8.38 -7.34
CA THR A 227 0.39 -7.78 -7.76
C THR A 227 0.23 -6.39 -7.20
N GLY A 228 -0.23 -5.47 -8.02
CA GLY A 228 -0.50 -4.08 -7.67
C GLY A 228 -1.41 -3.43 -8.71
N VAL A 229 -1.80 -2.21 -8.43
CA VAL A 229 -2.74 -1.44 -9.24
C VAL A 229 -2.27 0.01 -9.31
N LEU A 230 -2.33 0.58 -10.50
CA LEU A 230 -2.49 2.00 -10.73
C LEU A 230 -3.93 2.22 -11.18
N ALA A 231 -4.70 3.00 -10.43
CA ALA A 231 -6.02 3.47 -10.85
C ALA A 231 -5.93 4.94 -11.22
N GLY A 232 -6.57 5.33 -12.32
CA GLY A 232 -6.51 6.70 -12.83
C GLY A 232 -7.69 7.10 -13.70
N LYS A 233 -7.93 8.39 -13.81
CA LYS A 233 -8.87 8.95 -14.79
C LYS A 233 -8.42 8.54 -16.20
N VAL A 234 -9.31 7.98 -17.00
CA VAL A 234 -8.97 7.37 -18.30
C VAL A 234 -8.36 8.39 -19.26
N ASP A 235 -8.88 9.61 -19.28
CA ASP A 235 -8.33 10.65 -20.15
C ASP A 235 -6.87 11.00 -19.78
N LEU A 236 -6.57 11.09 -18.49
CA LEU A 236 -5.19 11.29 -18.03
C LEU A 236 -4.28 10.12 -18.45
N LEU A 237 -4.76 8.88 -18.30
CA LEU A 237 -3.99 7.70 -18.74
C LEU A 237 -3.78 7.65 -20.26
N ARG A 238 -4.70 8.19 -21.06
CA ARG A 238 -4.53 8.31 -22.53
C ARG A 238 -3.41 9.26 -22.92
N ASP A 239 -3.19 10.32 -22.13
CA ASP A 239 -2.12 11.28 -22.35
C ASP A 239 -0.74 10.78 -21.91
N MET A 240 -0.71 9.73 -21.08
CA MET A 240 0.53 9.13 -20.60
C MET A 240 1.15 8.19 -21.63
N LYS A 241 2.50 8.24 -21.76
CA LYS A 241 3.26 7.35 -22.64
C LYS A 241 3.38 5.95 -22.02
N PRO A 242 3.55 4.88 -22.84
CA PRO A 242 3.89 3.56 -22.31
C PRO A 242 5.17 3.61 -21.48
N PHE A 243 5.17 2.93 -20.32
CA PHE A 243 6.35 2.77 -19.46
C PHE A 243 7.20 1.58 -19.93
N ILE A 244 6.55 0.44 -20.14
CA ILE A 244 7.15 -0.75 -20.75
C ILE A 244 6.38 -1.01 -22.04
N ALA A 245 7.08 -1.20 -23.16
CA ALA A 245 6.48 -1.42 -24.46
C ALA A 245 6.89 -2.78 -25.02
N GLY A 246 5.98 -3.42 -25.76
CA GLY A 246 6.23 -4.73 -26.37
C GLY A 246 4.96 -5.47 -26.72
N GLY A 247 4.98 -6.79 -26.61
CA GLY A 247 3.79 -7.61 -26.83
C GLY A 247 2.62 -7.17 -25.98
N ASP A 248 1.41 -7.27 -26.49
CA ASP A 248 0.12 -6.88 -25.89
C ASP A 248 -0.15 -5.37 -25.73
N THR A 249 0.84 -4.49 -25.98
CA THR A 249 0.65 -3.04 -25.84
C THR A 249 0.35 -2.34 -27.17
N VAL A 250 0.46 -3.04 -28.29
CA VAL A 250 0.40 -2.46 -29.65
C VAL A 250 -0.85 -2.93 -30.41
N ARG A 251 -1.45 -1.99 -31.13
CA ARG A 251 -2.52 -2.27 -32.12
C ARG A 251 -1.93 -2.67 -33.45
N GLU A 252 -0.88 -1.95 -33.88
CA GLU A 252 -0.21 -2.16 -35.16
C GLU A 252 1.26 -1.76 -35.06
N THR A 253 2.14 -2.46 -35.80
CA THR A 253 3.54 -2.10 -35.93
C THR A 253 4.03 -2.28 -37.35
N THR A 254 4.94 -1.41 -37.78
CA THR A 254 5.81 -1.59 -38.95
C THR A 254 7.26 -1.56 -38.50
N TYR A 255 8.22 -1.77 -39.41
CA TYR A 255 9.64 -1.60 -39.06
C TYR A 255 10.01 -0.16 -38.67
N HIS A 256 9.11 0.82 -38.83
CA HIS A 256 9.41 2.24 -38.66
C HIS A 256 8.37 2.99 -37.80
N SER A 257 7.29 2.34 -37.40
CA SER A 257 6.21 2.96 -36.64
C SER A 257 5.54 1.98 -35.67
N VAL A 258 4.91 2.54 -34.64
CA VAL A 258 4.09 1.80 -33.66
C VAL A 258 2.81 2.59 -33.40
N ASP A 259 1.69 1.89 -33.37
CA ASP A 259 0.39 2.37 -32.85
C ASP A 259 0.06 1.60 -31.59
N PHE A 260 -0.04 2.29 -30.46
CA PHE A 260 -0.31 1.68 -29.15
C PHE A 260 -1.81 1.49 -28.92
N LEU A 261 -2.15 0.47 -28.16
CA LEU A 261 -3.50 0.27 -27.63
C LEU A 261 -3.85 1.39 -26.64
N ASP A 262 -5.15 1.51 -26.35
CA ASP A 262 -5.66 2.37 -25.30
C ASP A 262 -5.38 1.80 -23.90
N PRO A 263 -5.44 2.64 -22.82
CA PRO A 263 -5.45 2.11 -21.45
C PRO A 263 -6.55 1.06 -21.25
N PRO A 264 -6.35 0.07 -20.38
CA PRO A 264 -5.12 -0.18 -19.61
C PRO A 264 -4.04 -0.92 -20.40
N LYS A 265 -4.37 -1.50 -21.56
CA LYS A 265 -3.51 -2.44 -22.29
C LYS A 265 -2.18 -1.84 -22.73
N ARG A 266 -2.11 -0.53 -23.03
CA ARG A 266 -0.83 0.12 -23.38
C ARG A 266 0.22 0.07 -22.27
N PHE A 267 -0.18 -0.17 -21.02
CA PHE A 267 0.70 -0.24 -19.85
C PHE A 267 0.98 -1.67 -19.38
N GLU A 268 0.26 -2.66 -19.91
CA GLU A 268 0.33 -4.05 -19.50
C GLU A 268 1.11 -4.91 -20.52
N ALA A 269 2.43 -4.63 -20.62
CA ALA A 269 3.29 -5.28 -21.60
C ALA A 269 3.59 -6.75 -21.26
N GLY A 270 3.60 -7.59 -22.30
CA GLY A 270 3.96 -9.01 -22.21
C GLY A 270 2.88 -9.87 -21.58
N LEU A 271 3.25 -11.09 -21.22
CA LEU A 271 2.33 -12.01 -20.55
C LEU A 271 2.09 -11.56 -19.11
N GLN A 272 0.83 -11.30 -18.77
CA GLN A 272 0.46 -10.80 -17.46
C GLN A 272 0.51 -11.89 -16.38
N ASN A 273 0.61 -11.47 -15.12
CA ASN A 273 0.49 -12.34 -13.95
C ASN A 273 -0.99 -12.71 -13.71
N TYR A 274 -1.59 -13.48 -14.64
CA TYR A 274 -3.01 -13.83 -14.57
C TYR A 274 -3.39 -14.46 -13.22
N ALA A 275 -2.62 -15.47 -12.78
CA ALA A 275 -2.88 -16.14 -11.50
C ALA A 275 -2.91 -15.15 -10.32
N GLY A 276 -1.90 -14.27 -10.26
CA GLY A 276 -1.80 -13.30 -9.18
C GLY A 276 -2.93 -12.26 -9.20
N MET A 277 -3.27 -11.71 -10.37
CA MET A 277 -4.31 -10.68 -10.48
C MET A 277 -5.71 -11.24 -10.19
N ILE A 278 -6.03 -12.42 -10.70
CA ILE A 278 -7.27 -13.13 -10.39
C ILE A 278 -7.38 -13.39 -8.88
N ALA A 279 -6.30 -13.86 -8.26
CA ALA A 279 -6.27 -14.11 -6.81
C ALA A 279 -6.28 -12.81 -5.99
N MET A 280 -5.72 -11.69 -6.50
CA MET A 280 -5.84 -10.37 -5.88
C MET A 280 -7.31 -9.91 -5.86
N GLY A 281 -8.04 -10.09 -6.98
CA GLY A 281 -9.48 -9.82 -7.04
C GLY A 281 -10.25 -10.60 -5.97
N GLU A 282 -9.86 -11.86 -5.70
CA GLU A 282 -10.44 -12.67 -4.62
C GLU A 282 -10.09 -12.12 -3.23
N GLY A 283 -8.87 -11.61 -3.03
CA GLY A 283 -8.47 -10.92 -1.81
C GLY A 283 -9.34 -9.68 -1.53
N LEU A 284 -9.62 -8.87 -2.55
CA LEU A 284 -10.49 -7.70 -2.42
C LEU A 284 -11.96 -8.09 -2.14
N ARG A 285 -12.48 -9.15 -2.77
CA ARG A 285 -13.81 -9.71 -2.44
C ARG A 285 -13.88 -10.17 -0.98
N TYR A 286 -12.79 -10.77 -0.49
CA TYR A 286 -12.71 -11.21 0.91
C TYR A 286 -12.79 -10.03 1.88
N LEU A 287 -11.99 -8.97 1.65
CA LEU A 287 -12.01 -7.77 2.49
C LEU A 287 -13.35 -7.04 2.46
N GLU A 288 -13.96 -6.92 1.29
CA GLU A 288 -15.29 -6.32 1.14
C GLU A 288 -16.36 -7.13 1.87
N GLY A 289 -16.29 -8.46 1.82
CA GLY A 289 -17.21 -9.36 2.54
C GLY A 289 -17.13 -9.24 4.07
N ILE A 290 -15.97 -8.81 4.60
CA ILE A 290 -15.81 -8.47 6.02
C ILE A 290 -16.38 -7.08 6.31
N GLY A 291 -16.10 -6.12 5.44
CA GLY A 291 -16.39 -4.71 5.60
C GLY A 291 -15.18 -3.92 6.08
N LEU A 292 -14.74 -2.96 5.28
CA LEU A 292 -13.52 -2.18 5.56
C LEU A 292 -13.67 -1.30 6.81
N GLU A 293 -14.87 -0.81 7.10
CA GLU A 293 -15.16 -0.05 8.31
C GLU A 293 -15.03 -0.91 9.58
N GLU A 294 -15.35 -2.21 9.50
CA GLU A 294 -15.13 -3.15 10.59
C GLU A 294 -13.64 -3.45 10.80
N ILE A 295 -12.88 -3.59 9.70
CA ILE A 295 -11.44 -3.80 9.74
C ILE A 295 -10.76 -2.59 10.40
N GLU A 296 -11.03 -1.37 9.92
CA GLU A 296 -10.46 -0.13 10.46
C GLU A 296 -10.76 0.03 11.96
N ARG A 297 -12.01 -0.21 12.36
CA ARG A 297 -12.41 -0.14 13.78
C ARG A 297 -11.67 -1.16 14.65
N HIS A 298 -11.53 -2.39 14.15
CA HIS A 298 -10.83 -3.46 14.84
C HIS A 298 -9.35 -3.13 15.05
N GLU A 299 -8.67 -2.65 14.04
CA GLU A 299 -7.27 -2.26 14.10
C GLU A 299 -7.04 -1.11 15.08
N LYS A 300 -7.89 -0.08 15.04
CA LYS A 300 -7.85 1.05 16.00
C LYS A 300 -8.09 0.58 17.44
N GLU A 301 -8.99 -0.39 17.65
CA GLU A 301 -9.23 -0.96 18.98
C GLU A 301 -8.00 -1.73 19.50
N LEU A 302 -7.34 -2.55 18.66
CA LEU A 302 -6.13 -3.27 19.04
C LEU A 302 -4.96 -2.30 19.30
N ASN A 303 -4.76 -1.29 18.45
CA ASN A 303 -3.73 -0.29 18.65
C ASN A 303 -3.93 0.50 19.96
N ARG A 304 -5.16 0.92 20.24
CA ARG A 304 -5.49 1.59 21.50
C ARG A 304 -5.24 0.68 22.70
N TYR A 305 -5.64 -0.59 22.61
CA TYR A 305 -5.42 -1.57 23.67
C TYR A 305 -3.93 -1.78 23.93
N ALA A 306 -3.12 -1.98 22.88
CA ALA A 306 -1.68 -2.11 22.97
C ALA A 306 -1.04 -0.83 23.55
N SER A 307 -1.39 0.34 23.02
CA SER A 307 -0.81 1.62 23.44
C SER A 307 -1.06 1.93 24.93
N ASN A 308 -2.22 1.55 25.45
CA ASN A 308 -2.58 1.75 26.86
C ASN A 308 -1.94 0.71 27.80
N GLY A 309 -1.55 -0.44 27.29
CA GLY A 309 -0.95 -1.51 28.09
C GLY A 309 0.58 -1.51 28.12
N LEU A 310 1.23 -0.74 27.23
CA LEU A 310 2.69 -0.68 27.18
C LEU A 310 3.27 0.09 28.38
N PRO A 311 4.40 -0.37 28.98
CA PRO A 311 5.03 0.30 30.10
C PRO A 311 5.66 1.65 29.71
N ASP A 312 5.88 2.53 30.73
CA ASP A 312 6.37 3.91 30.57
C ASP A 312 7.74 4.01 29.88
N GLN A 313 8.55 2.95 29.92
CA GLN A 313 9.85 2.88 29.24
C GLN A 313 9.72 2.79 27.72
N VAL A 314 8.53 2.42 27.21
CA VAL A 314 8.25 2.34 25.78
C VAL A 314 7.84 3.71 25.25
N ARG A 315 8.57 4.18 24.26
CA ARG A 315 8.26 5.44 23.57
C ARG A 315 7.57 5.15 22.25
N ILE A 316 6.28 5.45 22.17
CA ILE A 316 5.53 5.36 20.92
C ILE A 316 5.84 6.58 20.06
N ARG A 317 6.01 6.37 18.75
CA ARG A 317 6.23 7.43 17.75
C ARG A 317 4.94 7.73 16.99
N GLY A 318 4.87 8.94 16.40
CA GLY A 318 3.73 9.38 15.60
C GLY A 318 2.60 10.01 16.42
N PRO A 319 1.37 10.02 15.92
CA PRO A 319 0.23 10.63 16.58
C PRO A 319 0.06 10.18 18.02
N GLU A 320 -0.19 11.14 18.91
CA GLU A 320 -0.40 10.85 20.34
C GLU A 320 -1.62 9.94 20.56
N LYS A 321 -2.71 10.24 19.83
CA LYS A 321 -3.94 9.46 19.93
C LYS A 321 -3.83 8.16 19.10
N PRO A 322 -4.03 6.98 19.72
CA PRO A 322 -3.96 5.70 19.00
C PRO A 322 -4.91 5.61 17.78
N GLU A 323 -6.07 6.26 17.85
CA GLU A 323 -7.07 6.27 16.79
C GLU A 323 -6.57 6.92 15.50
N ASP A 324 -5.59 7.82 15.60
CA ASP A 324 -5.00 8.53 14.47
C ASP A 324 -3.86 7.74 13.80
N ARG A 325 -3.47 6.58 14.39
CA ARG A 325 -2.43 5.69 13.86
C ARG A 325 -2.97 4.46 13.12
N GLY A 326 -4.30 4.25 13.09
CA GLY A 326 -4.88 3.04 12.53
C GLY A 326 -4.34 1.77 13.20
N GLY A 327 -3.90 0.79 12.42
CA GLY A 327 -3.27 -0.44 12.90
C GLY A 327 -1.76 -0.35 13.15
N ILE A 328 -1.11 0.81 13.02
CA ILE A 328 0.35 0.94 13.04
C ILE A 328 0.83 1.47 14.41
N LEU A 329 1.77 0.76 15.03
CA LEU A 329 2.35 1.07 16.34
C LEU A 329 3.89 1.05 16.26
N PRO A 330 4.52 2.17 15.88
CA PRO A 330 5.97 2.29 15.94
C PRO A 330 6.41 2.64 17.35
N PHE A 331 7.45 1.97 17.84
CA PHE A 331 7.92 2.15 19.21
C PHE A 331 9.42 1.92 19.36
N ASN A 332 9.97 2.45 20.46
CA ASN A 332 11.30 2.16 20.96
C ASN A 332 11.26 1.90 22.46
N ILE A 333 12.20 1.12 22.98
CA ILE A 333 12.43 0.97 24.41
C ILE A 333 13.70 1.75 24.73
N THR A 334 13.63 2.68 25.69
CA THR A 334 14.77 3.51 26.06
C THR A 334 15.94 2.62 26.53
N GLY A 335 17.11 2.74 25.91
CA GLY A 335 18.30 1.94 26.23
C GLY A 335 18.49 0.70 25.36
N LEU A 336 17.53 0.33 24.52
CA LEU A 336 17.63 -0.83 23.62
C LEU A 336 17.58 -0.42 22.14
N ASN A 337 18.31 -1.16 21.30
CA ASN A 337 18.25 -0.99 19.86
C ASN A 337 16.98 -1.65 19.28
N SER A 338 16.36 -1.06 18.27
CA SER A 338 15.11 -1.56 17.68
C SER A 338 15.25 -2.96 17.03
N HIS A 339 16.44 -3.32 16.54
CA HIS A 339 16.69 -4.65 15.96
C HIS A 339 16.76 -5.70 17.07
N ASP A 340 17.41 -5.38 18.20
CA ASP A 340 17.48 -6.28 19.35
C ASP A 340 16.09 -6.51 19.95
N ILE A 341 15.26 -5.47 20.03
CA ILE A 341 13.86 -5.59 20.48
C ILE A 341 13.09 -6.57 19.57
N ALA A 342 13.21 -6.44 18.25
CA ALA A 342 12.51 -7.31 17.31
C ALA A 342 13.00 -8.78 17.43
N MET A 343 14.30 -9.01 17.56
CA MET A 343 14.87 -10.35 17.76
C MET A 343 14.41 -10.99 19.07
N MET A 344 14.38 -10.22 20.17
CA MET A 344 13.93 -10.74 21.46
C MET A 344 12.44 -11.08 21.47
N LEU A 345 11.60 -10.29 20.78
CA LEU A 345 10.17 -10.58 20.61
C LEU A 345 9.96 -11.92 19.88
N ASP A 346 10.68 -12.15 18.79
CA ASP A 346 10.66 -13.40 18.04
C ASP A 346 11.14 -14.58 18.90
N GLU A 347 12.37 -14.52 19.45
CA GLU A 347 12.97 -15.61 20.23
C GLU A 347 12.15 -15.96 21.48
N PHE A 348 11.67 -14.96 22.22
CA PHE A 348 11.00 -15.20 23.49
C PHE A 348 9.57 -15.67 23.32
N SER A 349 8.86 -15.22 22.28
CA SER A 349 7.42 -15.43 22.19
C SER A 349 6.88 -15.64 20.77
N ASN A 350 7.74 -15.84 19.75
CA ASN A 350 7.34 -15.99 18.35
C ASN A 350 6.46 -14.83 17.88
N ILE A 351 6.87 -13.59 18.22
CA ILE A 351 6.15 -12.36 17.90
C ILE A 351 6.93 -11.62 16.80
N GLU A 352 6.32 -11.57 15.61
CA GLU A 352 6.92 -10.99 14.41
C GLU A 352 6.61 -9.49 14.30
N VAL A 353 7.62 -8.64 14.51
CA VAL A 353 7.55 -7.20 14.28
C VAL A 353 8.64 -6.76 13.32
N ARG A 354 8.48 -5.60 12.70
CA ARG A 354 9.51 -5.01 11.87
C ARG A 354 10.40 -4.06 12.65
N SER A 355 11.70 -4.03 12.34
CA SER A 355 12.65 -3.03 12.86
C SER A 355 13.36 -2.29 11.74
N GLY A 356 13.85 -1.08 12.01
CA GLY A 356 14.62 -0.28 11.08
C GLY A 356 13.94 1.05 10.69
N ARG A 357 14.24 1.54 9.48
CA ARG A 357 13.76 2.84 8.97
C ARG A 357 12.49 2.73 8.11
N HIS A 358 11.87 1.57 8.05
CA HIS A 358 10.58 1.28 7.37
C HIS A 358 10.47 1.82 5.94
N CYS A 359 11.62 1.95 5.23
CA CYS A 359 11.71 2.55 3.90
C CYS A 359 11.31 4.04 3.84
N VAL A 360 11.45 4.78 4.95
CA VAL A 360 11.24 6.24 5.06
C VAL A 360 12.55 6.90 5.54
N HIS A 361 13.65 6.58 4.85
CA HIS A 361 15.01 6.93 5.27
C HIS A 361 15.21 8.44 5.42
N SER A 362 14.65 9.24 4.51
CA SER A 362 14.81 10.69 4.52
C SER A 362 14.23 11.34 5.78
N TRP A 363 13.12 10.83 6.27
CA TRP A 363 12.50 11.28 7.51
C TRP A 363 13.41 11.04 8.71
N PHE A 364 13.96 9.81 8.85
CA PHE A 364 14.90 9.46 9.93
C PHE A 364 16.18 10.30 9.86
N ASN A 365 16.75 10.47 8.66
CA ASN A 365 17.94 11.28 8.47
C ASN A 365 17.74 12.76 8.83
N SER A 366 16.58 13.34 8.47
CA SER A 366 16.28 14.75 8.73
C SER A 366 16.08 15.06 10.22
N ARG A 367 15.80 14.03 11.03
CA ARG A 367 15.55 14.13 12.48
C ARG A 367 16.68 13.54 13.34
N GLU A 368 17.77 13.09 12.70
CA GLU A 368 18.89 12.43 13.37
C GLU A 368 18.46 11.21 14.22
N GLU A 369 17.37 10.53 13.78
CA GLU A 369 16.90 9.31 14.41
C GLU A 369 17.46 8.06 13.69
N GLU A 370 17.75 7.01 14.44
CA GLU A 370 18.35 5.80 13.87
C GLU A 370 17.30 4.86 13.27
N SER A 371 16.34 4.43 14.08
CA SER A 371 15.34 3.41 13.71
C SER A 371 14.23 3.29 14.77
N THR A 372 13.17 2.55 14.42
CA THR A 372 12.15 2.11 15.37
C THR A 372 11.83 0.62 15.17
N ALA A 373 11.30 -0.04 16.20
CA ALA A 373 10.49 -1.24 16.04
C ALA A 373 9.06 -0.81 15.65
N ARG A 374 8.35 -1.65 14.91
CA ARG A 374 6.97 -1.36 14.48
C ARG A 374 6.13 -2.63 14.55
N ALA A 375 5.18 -2.67 15.45
CA ALA A 375 4.07 -3.60 15.39
C ALA A 375 2.97 -3.05 14.47
N SER A 376 2.28 -3.90 13.76
CA SER A 376 1.13 -3.53 12.94
C SER A 376 0.05 -4.61 13.00
N PHE A 377 -1.15 -4.20 13.35
CA PHE A 377 -2.32 -5.06 13.56
C PHE A 377 -3.14 -5.18 12.27
N TYR A 378 -3.84 -6.30 12.14
CA TYR A 378 -4.79 -6.52 11.05
C TYR A 378 -5.98 -7.38 11.52
N LEU A 379 -6.89 -7.67 10.62
CA LEU A 379 -8.20 -8.29 10.87
C LEU A 379 -8.17 -9.64 11.64
N TYR A 380 -7.07 -10.39 11.57
CA TYR A 380 -6.91 -11.68 12.24
C TYR A 380 -6.21 -11.60 13.61
N ASN A 381 -5.63 -10.45 13.97
CA ASN A 381 -5.03 -10.28 15.29
C ASN A 381 -6.09 -10.15 16.39
N ASN A 382 -5.77 -10.54 17.60
CA ASN A 382 -6.67 -10.54 18.74
C ASN A 382 -6.04 -9.91 19.99
N LYS A 383 -6.82 -9.79 21.08
CA LYS A 383 -6.33 -9.19 22.32
C LYS A 383 -5.31 -10.08 23.03
N GLU A 384 -5.46 -11.37 22.94
CA GLU A 384 -4.54 -12.35 23.51
C GLU A 384 -3.14 -12.23 22.90
N GLU A 385 -3.06 -11.92 21.61
CA GLU A 385 -1.77 -11.62 20.94
C GLU A 385 -1.19 -10.30 21.41
N VAL A 386 -2.03 -9.29 21.65
CA VAL A 386 -1.58 -8.01 22.23
C VAL A 386 -1.10 -8.18 23.66
N ASP A 387 -1.79 -9.00 24.48
CA ASP A 387 -1.36 -9.33 25.84
C ASP A 387 0.01 -10.04 25.84
N ALA A 388 0.20 -11.01 24.93
CA ALA A 388 1.49 -11.67 24.75
C ALA A 388 2.60 -10.68 24.33
N PHE A 389 2.30 -9.74 23.44
CA PHE A 389 3.22 -8.68 23.01
C PHE A 389 3.61 -7.78 24.19
N ILE A 390 2.65 -7.28 24.98
CA ILE A 390 2.89 -6.43 26.15
C ILE A 390 3.73 -7.19 27.19
N GLY A 391 3.32 -8.42 27.57
CA GLY A 391 4.05 -9.21 28.57
C GLY A 391 5.48 -9.56 28.13
N THR A 392 5.72 -9.73 26.81
CA THR A 392 7.09 -9.96 26.33
C THR A 392 7.91 -8.68 26.37
N ILE A 393 7.34 -7.51 26.09
CA ILE A 393 7.99 -6.19 26.26
C ILE A 393 8.36 -5.97 27.73
N GLU A 394 7.44 -6.24 28.68
CA GLU A 394 7.71 -6.13 30.12
C GLU A 394 8.88 -7.03 30.54
N ARG A 395 8.91 -8.27 30.11
CA ARG A 395 10.01 -9.19 30.35
C ARG A 395 11.33 -8.69 29.75
N ILE A 396 11.33 -8.16 28.54
CA ILE A 396 12.54 -7.58 27.92
C ILE A 396 13.09 -6.44 28.78
N ILE A 397 12.21 -5.59 29.29
CA ILE A 397 12.60 -4.48 30.18
C ILE A 397 13.17 -4.99 31.49
N GLU A 398 12.54 -6.00 32.11
CA GLU A 398 13.01 -6.58 33.38
C GLU A 398 14.37 -7.29 33.24
N ASP A 399 14.59 -8.00 32.12
CA ASP A 399 15.79 -8.83 31.92
C ASP A 399 17.01 -7.99 31.45
N PHE A 400 16.79 -6.83 30.78
CA PHE A 400 17.86 -6.08 30.08
C PHE A 400 18.04 -4.62 30.49
N LEU A 401 17.17 -4.06 31.33
CA LEU A 401 17.25 -2.67 31.84
C LEU A 401 17.21 -2.60 33.36
#